data_fdd27d6e1854cf437e1549e0000ec08b
#
_entry.id   fdd27d6e1854cf437e1549e0000ec08b
#
_cell.length_a   1.000
_cell.length_b   1.000
_cell.length_c   1.000
_cell.angle_alpha   90.00
_cell.angle_beta   90.00
_cell.angle_gamma   90.00
#
_symmetry.space_group_name_H-M   'P 1'
#
loop_
_entity.id
_entity.type
_entity.pdbx_description
1 polymer ?
#
loop_
_entity_poly.entity_id
_entity_poly.type
_entity_poly.pdbx_seq_one_letter_code
_entity_poly.pdbx_strand_id
1 'polypeptide(L)'
;VADALDEGMAQDISRAEKAALPLVGLLLLVVFGSVVAAFMPLVVGGLSILGSLGILSVLAGFLQVNVFAQAVVTLLGLGLAIDYGLFMVSRFREELDKGREVKEAVAITTATAGQTVVFSAAMVAVSLSGLFLFPQAFLKSVAYGSISAVGLAALLSVMVLPSLFGMLGPNIDKWTVRKTSRRGRRIEDTWWYKLPRWAMRRAGLMTAAICALLIALTLPVLGVKFGGINETYLPPDNDVRVAQDQFNEDFPSLRTEPVKLVVKNATNEQLVDVVMQARSIQGLTEPMGPKTATVDGTTVLGAGIQDREDYGRIVHELENIEAPEGLSLIH
;
A
#
# COMPACT_ATOMS: atom_id res chain seq x y z
N VAL A 1 9.37 -0.16 -20.61
CA VAL A 1 8.61 0.57 -19.58
C VAL A 1 8.46 -0.29 -18.31
N ALA A 2 7.97 -1.54 -18.40
CA ALA A 2 7.76 -2.38 -17.23
C ALA A 2 9.05 -2.60 -16.42
N ASP A 3 10.14 -3.00 -17.08
CA ASP A 3 11.45 -3.22 -16.42
C ASP A 3 11.99 -1.94 -15.77
N ALA A 4 11.83 -0.78 -16.43
CA ALA A 4 12.26 0.51 -15.87
C ALA A 4 11.41 0.94 -14.66
N LEU A 5 10.12 0.60 -14.65
CA LEU A 5 9.25 0.80 -13.49
C LEU A 5 9.68 -0.07 -12.32
N ASP A 6 9.97 -1.36 -12.57
CA ASP A 6 10.39 -2.30 -11.54
C ASP A 6 11.75 -1.90 -10.94
N GLU A 7 12.72 -1.51 -11.77
CA GLU A 7 14.02 -1.00 -11.30
C GLU A 7 13.89 0.33 -10.54
N GLY A 8 13.11 1.28 -11.06
CA GLY A 8 12.85 2.56 -10.40
C GLY A 8 12.21 2.36 -9.03
N MET A 9 11.19 1.50 -8.94
CA MET A 9 10.53 1.16 -7.69
C MET A 9 11.48 0.50 -6.69
N ALA A 10 12.30 -0.45 -7.13
CA ALA A 10 13.28 -1.10 -6.26
C ALA A 10 14.29 -0.10 -5.68
N GLN A 11 14.74 0.87 -6.49
CA GLN A 11 15.62 1.93 -6.03
C GLN A 11 14.94 2.87 -5.04
N ASP A 12 13.69 3.27 -5.30
CA ASP A 12 12.93 4.16 -4.42
C ASP A 12 12.60 3.49 -3.09
N ILE A 13 12.24 2.20 -3.09
CA ILE A 13 12.06 1.40 -1.87
C ILE A 13 13.37 1.39 -1.06
N SER A 14 14.50 1.09 -1.71
CA SER A 14 15.81 1.07 -1.04
C SER A 14 16.22 2.43 -0.46
N ARG A 15 15.93 3.54 -1.16
CA ARG A 15 16.15 4.90 -0.65
C ARG A 15 15.24 5.21 0.53
N ALA A 16 13.97 4.85 0.44
CA ALA A 16 13.00 5.03 1.52
C ALA A 16 13.40 4.26 2.77
N GLU A 17 13.83 3.00 2.63
CA GLU A 17 14.32 2.17 3.74
C GLU A 17 15.55 2.79 4.42
N LYS A 18 16.54 3.21 3.61
CA LYS A 18 17.78 3.84 4.11
C LYS A 18 17.51 5.14 4.89
N ALA A 19 16.47 5.88 4.51
CA ALA A 19 16.06 7.10 5.22
C ALA A 19 15.14 6.78 6.41
N ALA A 20 14.22 5.85 6.26
CA ALA A 20 13.24 5.53 7.29
C ALA A 20 13.87 4.83 8.51
N LEU A 21 14.77 3.87 8.31
CA LEU A 21 15.40 3.13 9.41
C LEU A 21 16.12 4.03 10.42
N PRO A 22 17.01 4.95 10.01
CA PRO A 22 17.65 5.88 10.97
C PRO A 22 16.64 6.81 11.65
N LEU A 23 15.66 7.31 10.89
CA LEU A 23 14.63 8.21 11.43
C LEU A 23 13.79 7.51 12.49
N VAL A 24 13.35 6.28 12.21
CA VAL A 24 12.60 5.44 13.15
C VAL A 24 13.45 5.09 14.36
N GLY A 25 14.72 4.72 14.15
CA GLY A 25 15.67 4.45 15.25
C GLY A 25 15.84 5.66 16.16
N LEU A 26 15.97 6.85 15.58
CA LEU A 26 16.04 8.11 16.34
C LEU A 26 14.74 8.35 17.13
N LEU A 27 13.59 8.17 16.49
CA LEU A 27 12.29 8.34 17.13
C LEU A 27 12.11 7.36 18.30
N LEU A 28 12.44 6.10 18.11
CA LEU A 28 12.41 5.09 19.17
C LEU A 28 13.39 5.44 20.32
N LEU A 29 14.57 5.96 19.99
CA LEU A 29 15.53 6.43 20.98
C LEU A 29 14.96 7.60 21.79
N VAL A 30 14.29 8.54 21.16
CA VAL A 30 13.62 9.67 21.84
C VAL A 30 12.48 9.17 22.72
N VAL A 31 11.69 8.23 22.25
CA VAL A 31 10.54 7.66 22.98
C VAL A 31 10.99 6.85 24.19
N PHE A 32 11.90 5.91 23.98
CA PHE A 32 12.36 5.03 25.04
C PHE A 32 13.46 5.65 25.93
N GLY A 33 14.26 6.58 25.40
CA GLY A 33 15.39 7.16 26.09
C GLY A 33 16.54 6.19 26.38
N SER A 34 16.50 4.97 25.86
CA SER A 34 17.50 3.92 25.99
C SER A 34 17.80 3.28 24.64
N VAL A 35 19.08 3.10 24.31
CA VAL A 35 19.52 2.50 23.06
C VAL A 35 19.07 1.05 22.97
N VAL A 36 19.21 0.28 24.05
CA VAL A 36 18.83 -1.14 24.08
C VAL A 36 17.33 -1.31 23.84
N ALA A 37 16.51 -0.52 24.55
CA ALA A 37 15.05 -0.57 24.38
C ALA A 37 14.61 -0.15 22.97
N ALA A 38 15.25 0.85 22.38
CA ALA A 38 14.96 1.31 21.01
C ALA A 38 15.38 0.28 19.96
N PHE A 39 16.42 -0.50 20.22
CA PHE A 39 16.92 -1.50 19.28
C PHE A 39 16.01 -2.74 19.19
N MET A 40 15.28 -3.09 20.24
CA MET A 40 14.41 -4.28 20.29
C MET A 40 13.35 -4.32 19.18
N PRO A 41 12.52 -3.29 18.98
CA PRO A 41 11.55 -3.26 17.88
C PRO A 41 12.21 -3.32 16.50
N LEU A 42 13.40 -2.72 16.34
CA LEU A 42 14.14 -2.74 15.06
C LEU A 42 14.63 -4.15 14.71
N VAL A 43 15.10 -4.93 15.70
CA VAL A 43 15.48 -6.33 15.51
C VAL A 43 14.29 -7.14 15.02
N VAL A 44 13.14 -6.99 15.68
CA VAL A 44 11.90 -7.70 15.28
C VAL A 44 11.46 -7.25 13.89
N GLY A 45 11.54 -5.94 13.59
CA GLY A 45 11.23 -5.39 12.28
C GLY A 45 12.09 -5.97 11.17
N GLY A 46 13.40 -5.98 11.37
CA GLY A 46 14.35 -6.56 10.41
C GLY A 46 14.10 -8.06 10.17
N LEU A 47 13.92 -8.83 11.24
CA LEU A 47 13.59 -10.25 11.13
C LEU A 47 12.23 -10.49 10.46
N SER A 48 11.24 -9.65 10.73
CA SER A 48 9.91 -9.73 10.10
C SER A 48 10.01 -9.48 8.59
N ILE A 49 10.75 -8.45 8.16
CA ILE A 49 10.95 -8.15 6.75
C ILE A 49 11.66 -9.32 6.07
N LEU A 50 12.81 -9.75 6.59
CA LEU A 50 13.59 -10.85 6.00
C LEU A 50 12.78 -12.14 5.91
N GLY A 51 12.05 -12.48 6.98
CA GLY A 51 11.20 -13.67 6.99
C GLY A 51 10.04 -13.58 6.01
N SER A 52 9.38 -12.42 5.91
CA SER A 52 8.25 -12.21 5.00
C SER A 52 8.70 -12.21 3.53
N LEU A 53 9.83 -11.59 3.23
CA LEU A 53 10.44 -11.65 1.89
C LEU A 53 10.86 -13.08 1.55
N GLY A 54 11.38 -13.85 2.54
CA GLY A 54 11.67 -15.28 2.37
C GLY A 54 10.40 -16.07 2.01
N ILE A 55 9.29 -15.87 2.73
CA ILE A 55 8.00 -16.50 2.42
C ILE A 55 7.54 -16.09 1.01
N LEU A 56 7.62 -14.80 0.69
CA LEU A 56 7.19 -14.28 -0.60
C LEU A 56 8.04 -14.87 -1.75
N SER A 57 9.35 -15.05 -1.53
CA SER A 57 10.25 -15.69 -2.49
C SER A 57 9.90 -17.14 -2.75
N VAL A 58 9.55 -17.89 -1.70
CA VAL A 58 9.06 -19.28 -1.85
C VAL A 58 7.74 -19.31 -2.62
N LEU A 59 6.81 -18.42 -2.30
CA LEU A 59 5.52 -18.31 -2.99
C LEU A 59 5.70 -17.93 -4.46
N ALA A 60 6.69 -17.10 -4.79
CA ALA A 60 7.01 -16.71 -6.17
C ALA A 60 7.40 -17.90 -7.06
N GLY A 61 7.86 -19.01 -6.47
CA GLY A 61 8.11 -20.26 -7.21
C GLY A 61 6.84 -20.96 -7.70
N PHE A 62 5.68 -20.65 -7.13
CA PHE A 62 4.40 -21.32 -7.44
C PHE A 62 3.32 -20.34 -7.93
N LEU A 63 3.45 -19.06 -7.64
CA LEU A 63 2.47 -18.02 -7.91
C LEU A 63 3.14 -16.82 -8.57
N GLN A 64 2.38 -16.07 -9.36
CA GLN A 64 2.85 -14.77 -9.85
C GLN A 64 2.85 -13.77 -8.71
N VAL A 65 4.03 -13.30 -8.32
CA VAL A 65 4.22 -12.28 -7.29
C VAL A 65 4.62 -10.97 -7.96
N ASN A 66 3.91 -9.91 -7.64
CA ASN A 66 4.17 -8.57 -8.17
C ASN A 66 5.16 -7.81 -7.27
N VAL A 67 5.99 -6.96 -7.86
CA VAL A 67 6.99 -6.12 -7.15
C VAL A 67 6.36 -5.24 -6.07
N PHE A 68 5.14 -4.75 -6.26
CA PHE A 68 4.41 -3.99 -5.24
C PHE A 68 4.17 -4.76 -3.94
N ALA A 69 4.06 -6.10 -4.01
CA ALA A 69 3.94 -6.91 -2.81
C ALA A 69 5.19 -6.79 -1.92
N GLN A 70 6.39 -6.69 -2.53
CA GLN A 70 7.63 -6.46 -1.79
C GLN A 70 7.60 -5.12 -1.04
N ALA A 71 7.18 -4.04 -1.71
CA ALA A 71 7.06 -2.71 -1.09
C ALA A 71 6.13 -2.74 0.12
N VAL A 72 4.95 -3.37 -0.04
CA VAL A 72 3.97 -3.47 1.05
C VAL A 72 4.51 -4.31 2.21
N VAL A 73 5.17 -5.43 1.93
CA VAL A 73 5.81 -6.29 2.96
C VAL A 73 6.81 -5.49 3.78
N THR A 74 7.68 -4.74 3.11
CA THR A 74 8.72 -3.96 3.81
C THR A 74 8.11 -2.86 4.68
N LEU A 75 7.22 -2.04 4.12
CA LEU A 75 6.64 -0.91 4.83
C LEU A 75 5.70 -1.37 5.96
N LEU A 76 4.80 -2.30 5.66
CA LEU A 76 3.84 -2.82 6.63
C LEU A 76 4.54 -3.65 7.71
N GLY A 77 5.47 -4.53 7.31
CA GLY A 77 6.23 -5.37 8.23
C GLY A 77 7.06 -4.56 9.21
N LEU A 78 7.75 -3.52 8.72
CA LEU A 78 8.52 -2.62 9.58
C LEU A 78 7.60 -1.84 10.53
N GLY A 79 6.55 -1.22 10.00
CA GLY A 79 5.63 -0.40 10.79
C GLY A 79 4.97 -1.19 11.91
N LEU A 80 4.37 -2.35 11.60
CA LEU A 80 3.70 -3.19 12.58
C LEU A 80 4.68 -3.81 13.61
N ALA A 81 5.85 -4.23 13.17
CA ALA A 81 6.86 -4.78 14.09
C ALA A 81 7.34 -3.70 15.09
N ILE A 82 7.47 -2.44 14.64
CA ILE A 82 7.81 -1.32 15.52
C ILE A 82 6.68 -1.06 16.50
N ASP A 83 5.44 -0.99 16.06
CA ASP A 83 4.27 -0.73 16.91
C ASP A 83 4.08 -1.85 17.95
N TYR A 84 4.14 -3.11 17.50
CA TYR A 84 4.06 -4.25 18.41
C TYR A 84 5.23 -4.29 19.40
N GLY A 85 6.45 -4.03 18.89
CA GLY A 85 7.65 -3.95 19.70
C GLY A 85 7.58 -2.82 20.73
N LEU A 86 7.15 -1.64 20.30
CA LEU A 86 6.96 -0.47 21.18
C LEU A 86 6.01 -0.82 22.32
N PHE A 87 4.88 -1.46 22.00
CA PHE A 87 3.87 -1.84 22.99
C PHE A 87 4.40 -2.87 23.99
N MET A 88 5.06 -3.91 23.49
CA MET A 88 5.67 -4.96 24.31
C MET A 88 6.78 -4.42 25.22
N VAL A 89 7.71 -3.64 24.66
CA VAL A 89 8.83 -3.04 25.43
C VAL A 89 8.30 -2.08 26.50
N SER A 90 7.35 -1.23 26.15
CA SER A 90 6.75 -0.29 27.10
C SER A 90 6.08 -1.01 28.26
N ARG A 91 5.33 -2.07 27.98
CA ARG A 91 4.65 -2.86 29.00
C ARG A 91 5.63 -3.61 29.91
N PHE A 92 6.65 -4.21 29.34
CA PHE A 92 7.69 -4.89 30.11
C PHE A 92 8.42 -3.94 31.07
N ARG A 93 8.78 -2.75 30.58
CA ARG A 93 9.42 -1.72 31.42
C ARG A 93 8.50 -1.23 32.55
N GLU A 94 7.19 -1.07 32.25
CA GLU A 94 6.20 -0.71 33.27
C GLU A 94 6.13 -1.74 34.40
N GLU A 95 6.18 -3.04 34.07
CA GLU A 95 6.14 -4.09 35.09
C GLU A 95 7.44 -4.17 35.91
N LEU A 96 8.60 -3.93 35.29
CA LEU A 96 9.87 -3.79 36.01
C LEU A 96 9.88 -2.56 36.94
N ASP A 97 9.31 -1.43 36.50
CA ASP A 97 9.21 -0.21 37.32
C ASP A 97 8.30 -0.40 38.55
N LYS A 98 7.36 -1.33 38.50
CA LYS A 98 6.53 -1.75 39.65
C LYS A 98 7.27 -2.64 40.65
N GLY A 99 8.54 -2.96 40.35
CA GLY A 99 9.41 -3.78 41.21
C GLY A 99 9.21 -5.28 41.07
N ARG A 100 8.55 -5.74 40.00
CA ARG A 100 8.36 -7.17 39.73
C ARG A 100 9.65 -7.85 39.30
N GLU A 101 9.75 -9.13 39.61
CA GLU A 101 10.83 -9.96 39.08
C GLU A 101 10.75 -10.09 37.56
N VAL A 102 11.89 -10.28 36.90
CA VAL A 102 12.00 -10.37 35.43
C VAL A 102 11.06 -11.42 34.85
N LYS A 103 11.00 -12.61 35.45
CA LYS A 103 10.13 -13.70 34.99
C LYS A 103 8.64 -13.33 35.07
N GLU A 104 8.25 -12.69 36.17
CA GLU A 104 6.86 -12.25 36.37
C GLU A 104 6.53 -11.11 35.39
N ALA A 105 7.43 -10.14 35.23
CA ALA A 105 7.25 -9.04 34.28
C ALA A 105 7.09 -9.54 32.84
N VAL A 106 7.89 -10.52 32.41
CA VAL A 106 7.76 -11.17 31.09
C VAL A 106 6.42 -11.87 30.96
N ALA A 107 6.01 -12.67 31.96
CA ALA A 107 4.75 -13.41 31.92
C ALA A 107 3.53 -12.46 31.79
N ILE A 108 3.48 -11.40 32.60
CA ILE A 108 2.40 -10.41 32.55
C ILE A 108 2.40 -9.65 31.22
N THR A 109 3.58 -9.24 30.73
CA THR A 109 3.71 -8.55 29.44
C THR A 109 3.17 -9.42 28.31
N THR A 110 3.56 -10.68 28.27
CA THR A 110 3.10 -11.62 27.23
C THR A 110 1.60 -11.88 27.35
N ALA A 111 1.08 -12.06 28.57
CA ALA A 111 -0.34 -12.31 28.80
C ALA A 111 -1.23 -11.09 28.50
N THR A 112 -0.71 -9.87 28.61
CA THR A 112 -1.50 -8.64 28.38
C THR A 112 -1.20 -8.01 27.04
N ALA A 113 0.00 -7.46 26.85
CA ALA A 113 0.43 -6.81 25.62
C ALA A 113 0.50 -7.83 24.44
N GLY A 114 1.02 -9.03 24.71
CA GLY A 114 1.09 -10.08 23.69
C GLY A 114 -0.27 -10.51 23.17
N GLN A 115 -1.26 -10.65 24.05
CA GLN A 115 -2.65 -10.93 23.65
C GLN A 115 -3.19 -9.83 22.72
N THR A 116 -2.97 -8.57 23.07
CA THR A 116 -3.40 -7.44 22.24
C THR A 116 -2.74 -7.45 20.87
N VAL A 117 -1.45 -7.77 20.81
CA VAL A 117 -0.69 -7.91 19.54
C VAL A 117 -1.32 -9.00 18.66
N VAL A 118 -1.59 -10.19 19.23
CA VAL A 118 -2.18 -11.30 18.48
C VAL A 118 -3.57 -10.93 17.94
N PHE A 119 -4.43 -10.34 18.76
CA PHE A 119 -5.76 -9.90 18.31
C PHE A 119 -5.66 -8.83 17.21
N SER A 120 -4.80 -7.84 17.39
CA SER A 120 -4.59 -6.80 16.38
C SER A 120 -4.11 -7.41 15.05
N ALA A 121 -3.12 -8.29 15.11
CA ALA A 121 -2.60 -8.96 13.92
C ALA A 121 -3.66 -9.84 13.23
N ALA A 122 -4.47 -10.57 14.00
CA ALA A 122 -5.56 -11.36 13.45
C ALA A 122 -6.60 -10.50 12.74
N MET A 123 -7.00 -9.38 13.34
CA MET A 123 -7.94 -8.43 12.71
C MET A 123 -7.39 -7.87 11.40
N VAL A 124 -6.12 -7.46 11.38
CA VAL A 124 -5.46 -6.95 10.16
C VAL A 124 -5.38 -8.06 9.11
N ALA A 125 -4.97 -9.27 9.48
CA ALA A 125 -4.87 -10.41 8.56
C ALA A 125 -6.24 -10.77 7.95
N VAL A 126 -7.30 -10.80 8.75
CA VAL A 126 -8.69 -11.04 8.28
C VAL A 126 -9.13 -9.92 7.32
N SER A 127 -8.84 -8.67 7.64
CA SER A 127 -9.15 -7.54 6.74
C SER A 127 -8.42 -7.66 5.40
N LEU A 128 -7.12 -7.98 5.43
CA LEU A 128 -6.31 -8.15 4.23
C LEU A 128 -6.72 -9.38 3.41
N SER A 129 -7.28 -10.42 4.04
CA SER A 129 -7.79 -11.59 3.29
C SER A 129 -8.97 -11.26 2.39
N GLY A 130 -9.66 -10.14 2.61
CA GLY A 130 -10.64 -9.61 1.65
C GLY A 130 -10.07 -9.35 0.25
N LEU A 131 -8.77 -9.11 0.13
CA LEU A 131 -8.11 -8.94 -1.17
C LEU A 131 -8.13 -10.22 -2.03
N PHE A 132 -8.28 -11.40 -1.43
CA PHE A 132 -8.40 -12.65 -2.17
C PHE A 132 -9.69 -12.77 -2.98
N LEU A 133 -10.71 -11.99 -2.65
CA LEU A 133 -11.98 -11.95 -3.38
C LEU A 133 -11.84 -11.34 -4.78
N PHE A 134 -10.77 -10.56 -4.99
CA PHE A 134 -10.52 -9.93 -6.29
C PHE A 134 -9.83 -10.92 -7.24
N PRO A 135 -10.20 -10.92 -8.53
CA PRO A 135 -9.60 -11.82 -9.52
C PRO A 135 -8.15 -11.46 -9.88
N GLN A 136 -7.73 -10.20 -9.66
CA GLN A 136 -6.42 -9.71 -10.06
C GLN A 136 -5.28 -10.37 -9.28
N ALA A 137 -4.32 -10.94 -10.01
CA ALA A 137 -3.12 -11.57 -9.44
C ALA A 137 -2.29 -10.59 -8.58
N PHE A 138 -2.26 -9.31 -8.97
CA PHE A 138 -1.63 -8.23 -8.23
C PHE A 138 -2.16 -8.12 -6.79
N LEU A 139 -3.49 -8.02 -6.60
CA LEU A 139 -4.10 -7.89 -5.27
C LEU A 139 -3.88 -9.13 -4.42
N LYS A 140 -3.90 -10.32 -5.03
CA LYS A 140 -3.58 -11.57 -4.32
C LYS A 140 -2.14 -11.61 -3.86
N SER A 141 -1.19 -11.12 -4.68
CA SER A 141 0.23 -11.01 -4.29
C SER A 141 0.41 -10.10 -3.08
N VAL A 142 -0.26 -8.94 -3.07
CA VAL A 142 -0.25 -8.01 -1.95
C VAL A 142 -0.85 -8.66 -0.70
N ALA A 143 -1.93 -9.42 -0.83
CA ALA A 143 -2.55 -10.15 0.29
C ALA A 143 -1.58 -11.17 0.92
N TYR A 144 -0.96 -12.01 0.10
CA TYR A 144 0.02 -12.99 0.59
C TYR A 144 1.18 -12.32 1.33
N GLY A 145 1.78 -11.30 0.72
CA GLY A 145 2.87 -10.56 1.32
C GLY A 145 2.49 -9.90 2.63
N SER A 146 1.38 -9.17 2.64
CA SER A 146 0.92 -8.41 3.80
C SER A 146 0.54 -9.32 4.97
N ILE A 147 -0.20 -10.40 4.72
CA ILE A 147 -0.60 -11.35 5.77
C ILE A 147 0.63 -12.05 6.36
N SER A 148 1.61 -12.41 5.52
CA SER A 148 2.88 -12.97 5.97
C SER A 148 3.65 -12.00 6.87
N ALA A 149 3.72 -10.71 6.48
CA ALA A 149 4.39 -9.67 7.25
C ALA A 149 3.73 -9.44 8.61
N VAL A 150 2.40 -9.32 8.63
CA VAL A 150 1.61 -9.15 9.86
C VAL A 150 1.77 -10.33 10.80
N GLY A 151 1.64 -11.56 10.25
CA GLY A 151 1.77 -12.79 11.01
C GLY A 151 3.16 -12.96 11.63
N LEU A 152 4.22 -12.72 10.85
CA LEU A 152 5.60 -12.78 11.34
C LEU A 152 5.90 -11.67 12.35
N ALA A 153 5.46 -10.44 12.11
CA ALA A 153 5.65 -9.34 13.06
C ALA A 153 5.01 -9.67 14.42
N ALA A 154 3.80 -10.21 14.42
CA ALA A 154 3.11 -10.63 15.64
C ALA A 154 3.81 -11.81 16.32
N LEU A 155 4.15 -12.85 15.56
CA LEU A 155 4.81 -14.04 16.07
C LEU A 155 6.17 -13.69 16.71
N LEU A 156 7.00 -12.90 16.03
CA LEU A 156 8.30 -12.48 16.54
C LEU A 156 8.14 -11.57 17.76
N SER A 157 7.13 -10.69 17.78
CA SER A 157 6.86 -9.82 18.92
C SER A 157 6.40 -10.60 20.17
N VAL A 158 5.69 -11.69 20.00
CA VAL A 158 5.17 -12.49 21.12
C VAL A 158 6.12 -13.60 21.57
N MET A 159 7.02 -14.05 20.69
CA MET A 159 7.98 -15.13 21.00
C MET A 159 9.40 -14.62 21.23
N VAL A 160 9.92 -13.81 20.30
CA VAL A 160 11.31 -13.35 20.35
C VAL A 160 11.51 -12.25 21.40
N LEU A 161 10.62 -11.24 21.45
CA LEU A 161 10.78 -10.16 22.42
C LEU A 161 10.70 -10.64 23.87
N PRO A 162 9.75 -11.48 24.31
CA PRO A 162 9.75 -12.00 25.67
C PRO A 162 11.03 -12.78 26.02
N SER A 163 11.56 -13.54 25.05
CA SER A 163 12.84 -14.24 25.26
C SER A 163 13.99 -13.28 25.47
N LEU A 164 14.07 -12.22 24.67
CA LEU A 164 15.06 -11.15 24.83
C LEU A 164 14.87 -10.38 26.14
N PHE A 165 13.62 -10.13 26.57
CA PHE A 165 13.34 -9.50 27.86
C PHE A 165 13.84 -10.35 29.03
N GLY A 166 13.63 -11.68 28.95
CA GLY A 166 14.14 -12.61 29.96
C GLY A 166 15.68 -12.61 30.06
N MET A 167 16.37 -12.48 28.92
CA MET A 167 17.84 -12.42 28.87
C MET A 167 18.39 -11.07 29.35
N LEU A 168 17.77 -9.98 28.96
CA LEU A 168 18.24 -8.62 29.27
C LEU A 168 17.82 -8.16 30.67
N GLY A 169 16.61 -8.50 31.10
CA GLY A 169 16.06 -8.03 32.35
C GLY A 169 16.19 -6.52 32.55
N PRO A 170 16.71 -6.05 33.68
CA PRO A 170 16.90 -4.62 33.95
C PRO A 170 17.91 -3.93 33.00
N ASN A 171 18.73 -4.72 32.28
CA ASN A 171 19.69 -4.19 31.32
C ASN A 171 19.04 -3.60 30.06
N ILE A 172 17.71 -3.76 29.90
CA ILE A 172 16.95 -3.12 28.82
C ILE A 172 17.09 -1.59 28.86
N ASP A 173 17.36 -1.02 30.03
CA ASP A 173 17.59 0.41 30.23
C ASP A 173 19.06 0.82 30.11
N LYS A 174 19.97 -0.09 29.69
CA LYS A 174 21.38 0.27 29.47
C LYS A 174 21.52 1.30 28.35
N TRP A 175 22.56 2.12 28.48
CA TRP A 175 22.88 3.23 27.58
C TRP A 175 21.69 4.22 27.48
N THR A 176 21.19 4.61 28.65
CA THR A 176 20.16 5.65 28.76
C THR A 176 20.70 6.99 28.34
N VAL A 177 20.26 7.52 27.21
CA VAL A 177 20.62 8.84 26.66
C VAL A 177 19.91 9.94 27.44
N ARG A 178 18.70 9.63 27.92
CA ARG A 178 17.87 10.57 28.67
C ARG A 178 17.41 9.92 29.97
N LYS A 179 17.95 10.35 31.11
CA LYS A 179 17.39 10.03 32.43
C LYS A 179 16.01 10.69 32.51
N THR A 180 15.01 10.01 31.96
CA THR A 180 13.63 10.44 32.14
C THR A 180 13.32 10.17 33.60
N SER A 181 13.38 11.22 34.42
CA SER A 181 12.93 11.16 35.81
C SER A 181 11.43 10.83 35.77
N ARG A 182 11.10 9.54 35.86
CA ARG A 182 9.73 9.04 35.91
C ARG A 182 9.00 9.42 37.21
N ARG A 183 9.77 9.90 38.21
CA ARG A 183 9.28 10.42 39.48
C ARG A 183 9.24 11.95 39.46
N GLY A 184 8.15 12.56 39.10
CA GLY A 184 8.02 13.97 39.44
C GLY A 184 7.13 14.85 38.59
N ARG A 185 6.70 14.44 37.42
CA ARG A 185 5.67 15.22 36.71
C ARG A 185 4.30 14.69 37.07
N ARG A 186 3.48 15.51 37.73
CA ARG A 186 2.07 15.18 37.89
C ARG A 186 1.49 14.93 36.52
N ILE A 187 0.82 13.78 36.33
CA ILE A 187 0.18 13.39 35.07
C ILE A 187 -0.74 14.52 34.58
N GLU A 188 -1.36 15.23 35.54
CA GLU A 188 -2.28 16.36 35.33
C GLU A 188 -1.66 17.56 34.59
N ASP A 189 -0.34 17.76 34.67
CA ASP A 189 0.36 18.87 34.03
C ASP A 189 0.79 18.53 32.59
N THR A 190 0.62 17.29 32.18
CA THR A 190 1.04 16.79 30.88
C THR A 190 0.02 17.18 29.79
N TRP A 191 0.50 17.56 28.62
CA TRP A 191 -0.34 17.81 27.44
C TRP A 191 -1.29 16.65 27.13
N TRP A 192 -0.81 15.40 27.28
CA TRP A 192 -1.59 14.17 27.06
C TRP A 192 -2.76 13.99 28.04
N TYR A 193 -2.76 14.66 29.19
CA TYR A 193 -3.88 14.70 30.12
C TYR A 193 -4.86 15.83 29.81
N LYS A 194 -4.31 16.99 29.42
CA LYS A 194 -5.11 18.19 29.13
C LYS A 194 -5.95 18.06 27.87
N LEU A 195 -5.38 17.44 26.82
CA LEU A 195 -6.02 17.28 25.52
C LEU A 195 -7.33 16.45 25.57
N PRO A 196 -7.32 15.21 26.12
CA PRO A 196 -8.55 14.44 26.26
C PRO A 196 -9.60 15.14 27.13
N ARG A 197 -9.19 15.80 28.21
CA ARG A 197 -10.09 16.51 29.10
C ARG A 197 -10.74 17.72 28.42
N TRP A 198 -9.99 18.43 27.60
CA TRP A 198 -10.51 19.52 26.76
C TRP A 198 -11.49 18.98 25.70
N ALA A 199 -11.17 17.88 25.04
CA ALA A 199 -12.04 17.23 24.07
C ALA A 199 -13.34 16.74 24.70
N MET A 200 -13.27 16.11 25.87
CA MET A 200 -14.47 15.63 26.63
C MET A 200 -15.38 16.79 27.06
N ARG A 201 -14.82 17.95 27.41
CA ARG A 201 -15.65 19.12 27.79
C ARG A 201 -16.49 19.67 26.64
N ARG A 202 -16.08 19.42 25.41
CA ARG A 202 -16.75 19.87 24.17
C ARG A 202 -16.99 18.72 23.21
N ALA A 203 -17.33 17.54 23.75
CA ALA A 203 -17.41 16.32 22.97
C ALA A 203 -18.30 16.44 21.72
N GLY A 204 -19.50 17.03 21.85
CA GLY A 204 -20.40 17.23 20.71
C GLY A 204 -19.81 18.13 19.61
N LEU A 205 -19.18 19.25 20.00
CA LEU A 205 -18.53 20.16 19.04
C LEU A 205 -17.33 19.49 18.37
N MET A 206 -16.51 18.77 19.12
CA MET A 206 -15.36 18.05 18.58
C MET A 206 -15.79 16.94 17.61
N THR A 207 -16.79 16.17 17.96
CA THR A 207 -17.34 15.13 17.08
C THR A 207 -17.88 15.75 15.80
N ALA A 208 -18.70 16.82 15.91
CA ALA A 208 -19.24 17.50 14.75
C ALA A 208 -18.15 18.10 13.85
N ALA A 209 -17.11 18.72 14.42
CA ALA A 209 -16.00 19.29 13.67
C ALA A 209 -15.18 18.21 12.95
N ILE A 210 -14.89 17.08 13.62
CA ILE A 210 -14.16 15.96 13.02
C ILE A 210 -15.01 15.32 11.91
N CYS A 211 -16.30 15.08 12.15
CA CYS A 211 -17.19 14.54 11.12
C CYS A 211 -17.28 15.47 9.90
N ALA A 212 -17.43 16.78 10.11
CA ALA A 212 -17.45 17.75 9.03
C ALA A 212 -16.14 17.77 8.24
N LEU A 213 -15.00 17.70 8.93
CA LEU A 213 -13.68 17.60 8.30
C LEU A 213 -13.56 16.31 7.46
N LEU A 214 -13.96 15.17 7.99
CA LEU A 214 -13.91 13.89 7.28
C LEU A 214 -14.82 13.90 6.04
N ILE A 215 -16.03 14.44 6.17
CA ILE A 215 -16.93 14.60 5.02
C ILE A 215 -16.30 15.53 3.98
N ALA A 216 -15.75 16.67 4.38
CA ALA A 216 -15.07 17.59 3.46
C ALA A 216 -13.88 16.93 2.74
N LEU A 217 -13.10 16.09 3.43
CA LEU A 217 -12.00 15.31 2.84
C LEU A 217 -12.49 14.19 1.91
N THR A 218 -13.73 13.75 2.04
CA THR A 218 -14.32 12.73 1.18
C THR A 218 -14.87 13.33 -0.13
N LEU A 219 -15.22 14.64 -0.15
CA LEU A 219 -15.79 15.28 -1.34
C LEU A 219 -14.92 15.12 -2.61
N PRO A 220 -13.60 15.29 -2.58
CA PRO A 220 -12.75 15.11 -3.77
C PRO A 220 -12.79 13.70 -4.35
N VAL A 221 -13.12 12.68 -3.54
CA VAL A 221 -13.21 11.28 -3.98
C VAL A 221 -14.29 11.07 -5.03
N LEU A 222 -15.36 11.90 -5.01
CA LEU A 222 -16.43 11.83 -5.98
C LEU A 222 -16.00 12.19 -7.41
N GLY A 223 -14.85 12.87 -7.56
CA GLY A 223 -14.28 13.27 -8.85
C GLY A 223 -12.98 12.52 -9.22
N VAL A 224 -12.57 11.52 -8.45
CA VAL A 224 -11.32 10.78 -8.70
C VAL A 224 -11.45 9.98 -9.98
N LYS A 225 -10.55 10.24 -10.93
CA LYS A 225 -10.36 9.43 -12.13
C LYS A 225 -9.20 8.47 -11.88
N PHE A 226 -9.46 7.18 -11.96
CA PHE A 226 -8.42 6.17 -11.84
C PHE A 226 -7.76 5.96 -13.21
N GLY A 227 -6.44 6.21 -13.31
CA GLY A 227 -5.65 5.92 -14.49
C GLY A 227 -4.97 4.56 -14.41
N GLY A 228 -4.59 3.99 -15.55
CA GLY A 228 -3.76 2.78 -15.63
C GLY A 228 -2.28 3.09 -15.36
N ILE A 229 -1.48 2.06 -15.16
CA ILE A 229 -0.01 2.17 -15.03
C ILE A 229 0.57 2.50 -16.41
N ASN A 230 1.26 3.63 -16.51
CA ASN A 230 1.87 4.11 -17.74
C ASN A 230 3.23 4.80 -17.45
N GLU A 231 3.88 5.33 -18.49
CA GLU A 231 5.18 6.01 -18.40
C GLU A 231 5.18 7.22 -17.47
N THR A 232 4.02 7.82 -17.16
CA THR A 232 3.93 8.99 -16.26
C THR A 232 4.23 8.65 -14.79
N TYR A 233 4.27 7.37 -14.45
CA TYR A 233 4.74 6.92 -13.12
C TYR A 233 6.27 7.02 -12.97
N LEU A 234 7.00 7.09 -14.08
CA LEU A 234 8.43 7.35 -14.03
C LEU A 234 8.71 8.85 -13.81
N PRO A 235 9.82 9.20 -13.15
CA PRO A 235 10.26 10.58 -13.04
C PRO A 235 10.37 11.26 -14.42
N PRO A 236 10.13 12.59 -14.52
CA PRO A 236 10.16 13.30 -15.80
C PRO A 236 11.51 13.25 -16.54
N ASP A 237 12.59 13.07 -15.80
CA ASP A 237 13.98 12.96 -16.26
C ASP A 237 14.43 11.52 -16.55
N ASN A 238 13.53 10.54 -16.42
CA ASN A 238 13.86 9.15 -16.73
C ASN A 238 13.96 8.95 -18.24
N ASP A 239 15.06 8.36 -18.70
CA ASP A 239 15.37 8.15 -20.14
C ASP A 239 14.24 7.40 -20.87
N VAL A 240 13.62 6.42 -20.22
CA VAL A 240 12.52 5.64 -20.81
C VAL A 240 11.27 6.50 -20.98
N ARG A 241 10.97 7.39 -20.02
CA ARG A 241 9.84 8.31 -20.11
C ARG A 241 10.08 9.34 -21.21
N VAL A 242 11.26 9.94 -21.23
CA VAL A 242 11.65 10.93 -22.28
C VAL A 242 11.55 10.29 -23.67
N ALA A 243 12.10 9.08 -23.85
CA ALA A 243 12.02 8.36 -25.10
C ALA A 243 10.57 8.01 -25.50
N GLN A 244 9.73 7.65 -24.55
CA GLN A 244 8.32 7.35 -24.79
C GLN A 244 7.52 8.61 -25.16
N ASP A 245 7.76 9.71 -24.46
CA ASP A 245 7.12 10.99 -24.74
C ASP A 245 7.50 11.47 -26.16
N GLN A 246 8.79 11.38 -26.53
CA GLN A 246 9.27 11.70 -27.87
C GLN A 246 8.68 10.77 -28.94
N PHE A 247 8.59 9.46 -28.66
CA PHE A 247 7.92 8.51 -29.56
C PHE A 247 6.45 8.86 -29.78
N ASN A 248 5.75 9.24 -28.72
CA ASN A 248 4.34 9.63 -28.79
C ASN A 248 4.13 10.96 -29.57
N GLU A 249 5.12 11.85 -29.57
CA GLU A 249 5.11 13.09 -30.39
C GLU A 249 5.39 12.79 -31.84
N ASP A 250 6.42 12.00 -32.14
CA ASP A 250 6.86 11.67 -33.51
C ASP A 250 5.89 10.72 -34.22
N PHE A 251 5.23 9.83 -33.46
CA PHE A 251 4.33 8.80 -33.98
C PHE A 251 2.95 8.80 -33.28
N PRO A 252 2.10 9.85 -33.47
CA PRO A 252 0.83 9.98 -32.78
C PRO A 252 -0.15 8.82 -33.03
N SER A 253 -0.09 8.19 -34.20
CA SER A 253 -0.94 7.04 -34.57
C SER A 253 -0.52 5.71 -33.93
N LEU A 254 0.71 5.64 -33.40
CA LEU A 254 1.29 4.45 -32.76
C LEU A 254 1.37 4.58 -31.23
N ARG A 255 0.66 5.53 -30.64
CA ARG A 255 0.63 5.70 -29.18
C ARG A 255 0.31 4.39 -28.48
N THR A 256 0.99 4.16 -27.36
CA THR A 256 0.97 2.90 -26.60
C THR A 256 -0.35 2.61 -25.90
N GLU A 257 -1.26 3.56 -25.82
CA GLU A 257 -2.60 3.41 -25.23
C GLU A 257 -3.71 3.68 -26.26
N PRO A 258 -3.88 2.83 -27.30
CA PRO A 258 -4.97 2.98 -28.23
C PRO A 258 -6.28 2.56 -27.57
N VAL A 259 -7.36 3.28 -27.85
CA VAL A 259 -8.71 2.76 -27.61
C VAL A 259 -8.99 1.66 -28.60
N LYS A 260 -9.48 0.53 -28.09
CA LYS A 260 -9.82 -0.63 -28.90
C LYS A 260 -11.31 -0.94 -28.76
N LEU A 261 -11.96 -1.12 -29.88
CA LEU A 261 -13.33 -1.61 -29.96
C LEU A 261 -13.31 -3.00 -30.61
N VAL A 262 -13.70 -4.01 -29.85
CA VAL A 262 -13.76 -5.40 -30.34
C VAL A 262 -15.17 -5.68 -30.79
N VAL A 263 -15.32 -5.97 -32.09
CA VAL A 263 -16.61 -6.28 -32.74
C VAL A 263 -16.65 -7.78 -32.99
N LYS A 264 -17.62 -8.47 -32.40
CA LYS A 264 -17.81 -9.93 -32.58
C LYS A 264 -19.07 -10.24 -33.34
N ASN A 265 -18.99 -11.26 -34.22
CA ASN A 265 -20.08 -11.83 -34.98
C ASN A 265 -20.78 -10.83 -35.93
N ALA A 266 -20.06 -9.78 -36.38
CA ALA A 266 -20.59 -8.82 -37.34
C ALA A 266 -20.55 -9.33 -38.77
N THR A 267 -21.60 -9.06 -39.52
CA THR A 267 -21.54 -9.12 -40.99
C THR A 267 -20.73 -7.94 -41.53
N ASN A 268 -20.28 -8.01 -42.78
CA ASN A 268 -19.51 -6.92 -43.38
C ASN A 268 -20.30 -5.58 -43.38
N GLU A 269 -21.59 -5.60 -43.60
CA GLU A 269 -22.45 -4.41 -43.59
C GLU A 269 -22.52 -3.82 -42.15
N GLN A 270 -22.77 -4.65 -41.15
CA GLN A 270 -22.80 -4.25 -39.73
C GLN A 270 -21.46 -3.69 -39.27
N LEU A 271 -20.33 -4.30 -39.71
CA LEU A 271 -19.00 -3.82 -39.39
C LEU A 271 -18.75 -2.43 -39.98
N VAL A 272 -19.20 -2.18 -41.23
CA VAL A 272 -19.10 -0.85 -41.86
C VAL A 272 -19.88 0.20 -41.07
N ASP A 273 -21.10 -0.13 -40.65
CA ASP A 273 -21.92 0.77 -39.83
C ASP A 273 -21.25 1.16 -38.51
N VAL A 274 -20.75 0.16 -37.79
CA VAL A 274 -20.00 0.40 -36.53
C VAL A 274 -18.76 1.25 -36.78
N VAL A 275 -18.00 0.97 -37.84
CA VAL A 275 -16.82 1.76 -38.21
C VAL A 275 -17.18 3.21 -38.55
N MET A 276 -18.29 3.43 -39.24
CA MET A 276 -18.76 4.79 -39.60
C MET A 276 -19.16 5.57 -38.34
N GLN A 277 -19.88 4.96 -37.41
CA GLN A 277 -20.24 5.57 -36.13
C GLN A 277 -18.98 5.88 -35.30
N ALA A 278 -18.07 4.92 -35.18
CA ALA A 278 -16.82 5.09 -34.42
C ALA A 278 -15.88 6.17 -35.00
N ARG A 279 -15.90 6.38 -36.35
CA ARG A 279 -15.16 7.43 -37.01
C ARG A 279 -15.67 8.85 -36.74
N SER A 280 -16.92 8.99 -36.33
CA SER A 280 -17.50 10.30 -35.99
C SER A 280 -17.04 10.83 -34.62
N ILE A 281 -16.43 10.00 -33.80
CA ILE A 281 -15.95 10.36 -32.46
C ILE A 281 -14.74 11.29 -32.57
N GLN A 282 -14.83 12.44 -31.89
CA GLN A 282 -13.77 13.44 -31.88
C GLN A 282 -12.74 13.15 -30.77
N GLY A 283 -11.51 13.64 -30.99
CA GLY A 283 -10.39 13.47 -30.03
C GLY A 283 -9.54 12.23 -30.29
N LEU A 284 -9.75 11.55 -31.40
CA LEU A 284 -8.89 10.47 -31.90
C LEU A 284 -7.73 11.03 -32.73
N THR A 285 -6.54 10.40 -32.65
CA THR A 285 -5.38 10.78 -33.47
C THR A 285 -5.53 10.43 -34.94
N GLU A 286 -6.35 9.42 -35.22
CA GLU A 286 -6.69 8.94 -36.56
C GLU A 286 -8.14 8.39 -36.55
N PRO A 287 -8.84 8.31 -37.69
CA PRO A 287 -10.15 7.69 -37.75
C PRO A 287 -10.08 6.23 -37.29
N MET A 288 -11.04 5.83 -36.44
CA MET A 288 -11.10 4.45 -35.97
C MET A 288 -11.22 3.47 -37.15
N GLY A 289 -10.40 2.44 -37.14
CA GLY A 289 -10.35 1.47 -38.23
C GLY A 289 -9.81 0.12 -37.76
N PRO A 290 -9.96 -0.92 -38.60
CA PRO A 290 -9.48 -2.26 -38.29
C PRO A 290 -7.95 -2.26 -38.19
N LYS A 291 -7.44 -2.76 -37.07
CA LYS A 291 -6.01 -2.90 -36.80
C LYS A 291 -5.49 -4.31 -37.14
N THR A 292 -6.38 -5.28 -37.18
CA THR A 292 -6.05 -6.67 -37.50
C THR A 292 -7.08 -7.25 -38.48
N ALA A 293 -6.69 -8.29 -39.20
CA ALA A 293 -7.65 -9.07 -39.98
C ALA A 293 -8.71 -9.69 -39.06
N THR A 294 -9.93 -9.87 -39.59
CA THR A 294 -10.99 -10.57 -38.86
C THR A 294 -10.63 -12.05 -38.69
N VAL A 295 -10.59 -12.50 -37.42
CA VAL A 295 -10.31 -13.90 -37.06
C VAL A 295 -11.50 -14.43 -36.28
N ASP A 296 -12.04 -15.58 -36.64
CA ASP A 296 -13.18 -16.22 -35.98
C ASP A 296 -14.37 -15.26 -35.70
N GLY A 297 -14.73 -14.45 -36.70
CA GLY A 297 -15.79 -13.46 -36.57
C GLY A 297 -15.50 -12.28 -35.63
N THR A 298 -14.26 -12.12 -35.23
CA THR A 298 -13.85 -11.03 -34.33
C THR A 298 -12.98 -10.04 -35.08
N THR A 299 -13.35 -8.77 -35.08
CA THR A 299 -12.58 -7.66 -35.65
C THR A 299 -12.21 -6.68 -34.55
N VAL A 300 -10.94 -6.27 -34.49
CA VAL A 300 -10.49 -5.27 -33.54
C VAL A 300 -10.28 -3.94 -34.30
N LEU A 301 -11.11 -2.96 -33.95
CA LEU A 301 -10.93 -1.57 -34.37
C LEU A 301 -10.06 -0.84 -33.34
N GLY A 302 -9.26 0.13 -33.77
CA GLY A 302 -8.45 0.90 -32.84
C GLY A 302 -8.09 2.27 -33.41
N ALA A 303 -7.87 3.21 -32.48
CA ALA A 303 -7.32 4.53 -32.75
C ALA A 303 -6.58 5.03 -31.51
N GLY A 304 -5.57 5.90 -31.70
CA GLY A 304 -4.95 6.62 -30.61
C GLY A 304 -5.85 7.74 -30.12
N ILE A 305 -5.61 8.22 -28.90
CA ILE A 305 -6.31 9.37 -28.30
C ILE A 305 -5.40 10.58 -28.31
N GLN A 306 -5.91 11.76 -28.70
CA GLN A 306 -5.14 12.99 -28.75
C GLN A 306 -4.79 13.47 -27.34
N ASP A 307 -5.79 13.52 -26.46
CA ASP A 307 -5.63 13.94 -25.08
C ASP A 307 -6.14 12.84 -24.14
N ARG A 308 -5.30 12.45 -23.16
CA ARG A 308 -5.64 11.44 -22.16
C ARG A 308 -6.83 11.83 -21.27
N GLU A 309 -7.06 13.13 -21.09
CA GLU A 309 -8.22 13.60 -20.32
C GLU A 309 -9.54 13.23 -20.97
N ASP A 310 -9.55 13.10 -22.31
CA ASP A 310 -10.69 12.72 -23.11
C ASP A 310 -11.01 11.22 -23.09
N TYR A 311 -10.12 10.37 -22.52
CA TYR A 311 -10.28 8.91 -22.53
C TYR A 311 -11.66 8.46 -22.06
N GLY A 312 -12.10 8.96 -20.89
CA GLY A 312 -13.41 8.58 -20.33
C GLY A 312 -14.59 9.01 -21.21
N ARG A 313 -14.51 10.17 -21.87
CA ARG A 313 -15.54 10.66 -22.81
C ARG A 313 -15.59 9.79 -24.06
N ILE A 314 -14.42 9.52 -24.64
CA ILE A 314 -14.32 8.70 -25.86
C ILE A 314 -14.81 7.27 -25.62
N VAL A 315 -14.44 6.66 -24.49
CA VAL A 315 -14.93 5.32 -24.10
C VAL A 315 -16.43 5.34 -23.95
N HIS A 316 -17.01 6.35 -23.28
CA HIS A 316 -18.45 6.47 -23.11
C HIS A 316 -19.18 6.69 -24.45
N GLU A 317 -18.60 7.44 -25.39
CA GLU A 317 -19.16 7.59 -26.73
C GLU A 317 -19.11 6.27 -27.52
N LEU A 318 -18.03 5.47 -27.35
CA LEU A 318 -17.91 4.14 -27.95
C LEU A 318 -18.91 3.14 -27.35
N GLU A 319 -19.21 3.22 -26.05
CA GLU A 319 -20.22 2.40 -25.37
C GLU A 319 -21.64 2.68 -25.89
N ASN A 320 -21.89 3.91 -26.31
CA ASN A 320 -23.19 4.35 -26.80
C ASN A 320 -23.39 4.12 -28.32
N ILE A 321 -22.43 3.49 -29.01
CA ILE A 321 -22.61 3.08 -30.40
C ILE A 321 -23.77 2.08 -30.48
N GLU A 322 -24.74 2.34 -31.34
CA GLU A 322 -25.86 1.43 -31.59
C GLU A 322 -25.35 0.13 -32.20
N ALA A 323 -25.35 -0.94 -31.40
CA ALA A 323 -24.97 -2.26 -31.86
C ALA A 323 -26.18 -2.93 -32.51
N PRO A 324 -26.11 -3.34 -33.81
CA PRO A 324 -27.17 -4.15 -34.44
C PRO A 324 -27.42 -5.45 -33.66
N GLU A 325 -28.66 -5.98 -33.75
CA GLU A 325 -29.03 -7.22 -33.06
C GLU A 325 -28.07 -8.37 -33.37
N GLY A 326 -27.61 -9.06 -32.34
CA GLY A 326 -26.71 -10.21 -32.45
C GLY A 326 -25.21 -9.86 -32.41
N LEU A 327 -24.84 -8.58 -32.30
CA LEU A 327 -23.47 -8.10 -32.27
C LEU A 327 -23.03 -7.84 -30.82
N SER A 328 -21.84 -8.26 -30.46
CA SER A 328 -21.21 -7.94 -29.15
C SER A 328 -20.07 -6.94 -29.33
N LEU A 329 -20.20 -5.78 -28.70
CA LEU A 329 -19.13 -4.78 -28.59
C LEU A 329 -18.45 -4.91 -27.23
N ILE A 330 -17.12 -4.92 -27.24
CA ILE A 330 -16.28 -4.94 -26.03
C ILE A 330 -15.23 -3.86 -26.21
N HIS A 331 -15.11 -2.98 -25.25
CA HIS A 331 -14.16 -1.87 -25.21
C HIS A 331 -13.16 -2.04 -24.07
#